data_0498c5fa652ed5f9fcd44fc9766d7c4a
#
_entry.id   0498c5fa652ed5f9fcd44fc9766d7c4a
#
_cell.length_a   1.000
_cell.length_b   1.000
_cell.length_c   1.000
_cell.angle_alpha   90.00
_cell.angle_beta   90.00
_cell.angle_gamma   90.00
#
_symmetry.space_group_name_H-M   'P 1'
#
loop_
_entity.id
_entity.type
_entity.pdbx_description
1 polymer ?
#
loop_
_entity_poly.entity_id
_entity_poly.type
_entity_poly.pdbx_seq_one_letter_code
_entity_poly.pdbx_strand_id
1 'polypeptide(L)'
;EQPIATLSEATLRQSISVVPQRVHLFSATLRDNLLLAAPHAGDDALAAMLCRVGLDKLLEDDGLNAWLGEGGRQLSGGELRRLAIARALLHDAPLMLLDEPTEGLDATTESQMLELISDVMRNKTVLMVTHRLRGLSRFDQIIVMDNGQIIEQGNHADLLARQGRYYQFKQRL
;
A
#
# COMPACT_ATOMS: atom_id res chain seq x y z
N GLU A 1 12.90 -1.22 23.37
CA GLU A 1 11.94 -0.42 22.59
C GLU A 1 12.39 1.04 22.62
N GLN A 2 12.59 1.66 21.46
CA GLN A 2 12.93 3.08 21.37
C GLN A 2 11.72 3.83 20.82
N PRO A 3 11.33 4.97 21.41
CA PRO A 3 10.28 5.82 20.88
C PRO A 3 10.65 6.35 19.48
N ILE A 4 9.70 6.40 18.57
CA ILE A 4 9.90 6.90 17.19
C ILE A 4 10.53 8.29 17.17
N ALA A 5 10.15 9.16 18.11
CA ALA A 5 10.67 10.52 18.24
C ALA A 5 12.18 10.59 18.54
N THR A 6 12.82 9.49 18.97
CA THR A 6 14.26 9.42 19.26
C THR A 6 15.09 8.87 18.10
N LEU A 7 14.44 8.40 17.04
CA LEU A 7 15.10 7.87 15.86
C LEU A 7 15.56 9.00 14.93
N SER A 8 16.71 8.81 14.28
CA SER A 8 17.14 9.72 13.23
C SER A 8 16.22 9.62 12.01
N GLU A 9 16.11 10.71 11.24
CA GLU A 9 15.35 10.72 9.98
C GLU A 9 15.84 9.63 9.02
N ALA A 10 17.16 9.42 8.93
CA ALA A 10 17.74 8.36 8.10
C ALA A 10 17.26 6.97 8.53
N THR A 11 17.25 6.69 9.83
CA THR A 11 16.77 5.42 10.37
C THR A 11 15.26 5.23 10.07
N LEU A 12 14.45 6.26 10.26
CA LEU A 12 13.03 6.21 9.94
C LEU A 12 12.78 5.92 8.46
N ARG A 13 13.48 6.62 7.57
CA ARG A 13 13.37 6.41 6.11
C ARG A 13 13.77 5.01 5.68
N GLN A 14 14.78 4.41 6.31
CA GLN A 14 15.19 3.03 6.02
C GLN A 14 14.24 1.98 6.60
N SER A 15 13.52 2.32 7.68
CA SER A 15 12.68 1.37 8.41
C SER A 15 11.23 1.35 7.96
N ILE A 16 10.75 2.38 7.26
CA ILE A 16 9.34 2.56 6.92
C ILE A 16 9.19 2.88 5.44
N SER A 17 8.42 2.05 4.73
CA SER A 17 7.88 2.37 3.40
C SER A 17 6.47 2.92 3.55
N VAL A 18 6.15 3.99 2.82
CA VAL A 18 4.83 4.62 2.90
C VAL A 18 4.14 4.60 1.53
N VAL A 19 2.91 4.13 1.51
CA VAL A 19 1.97 4.30 0.38
C VAL A 19 0.93 5.33 0.81
N PRO A 20 1.07 6.59 0.36
CA PRO A 20 0.16 7.67 0.77
C PRO A 20 -1.19 7.56 0.06
N GLN A 21 -2.22 8.16 0.64
CA GLN A 21 -3.57 8.26 0.05
C GLN A 21 -3.52 8.89 -1.36
N ARG A 22 -2.74 9.95 -1.54
CA ARG A 22 -2.50 10.60 -2.83
C ARG A 22 -1.14 10.22 -3.37
N VAL A 23 -1.15 9.37 -4.38
CA VAL A 23 0.07 8.91 -5.04
C VAL A 23 0.50 9.92 -6.09
N HIS A 24 1.75 10.37 -6.01
CA HIS A 24 2.34 11.23 -7.01
C HIS A 24 2.96 10.41 -8.16
N LEU A 25 2.57 10.74 -9.39
CA LEU A 25 3.17 10.24 -10.62
C LEU A 25 4.07 11.33 -11.18
N PHE A 26 5.35 11.02 -11.36
CA PHE A 26 6.29 11.95 -11.97
C PHE A 26 6.19 11.84 -13.49
N SER A 27 6.23 12.98 -14.18
CA SER A 27 6.34 13.05 -15.65
C SER A 27 7.75 12.64 -16.06
N ALA A 28 7.94 11.34 -16.15
CA ALA A 28 9.23 10.67 -16.38
C ALA A 28 8.98 9.25 -16.92
N THR A 29 10.05 8.50 -17.24
CA THR A 29 9.90 7.11 -17.65
C THR A 29 9.36 6.23 -16.50
N LEU A 30 8.78 5.08 -16.83
CA LEU A 30 8.37 4.08 -15.84
C LEU A 30 9.57 3.65 -14.98
N ARG A 31 10.74 3.47 -15.61
CA ARG A 31 12.01 3.20 -14.91
C ARG A 31 12.32 4.26 -13.87
N ASP A 32 12.37 5.53 -14.26
CA ASP A 32 12.70 6.63 -13.35
C ASP A 32 11.71 6.72 -12.18
N ASN A 33 10.43 6.51 -12.47
CA ASN A 33 9.39 6.46 -11.44
C ASN A 33 9.62 5.35 -10.40
N LEU A 34 10.21 4.20 -10.77
CA LEU A 34 10.55 3.11 -9.86
C LEU A 34 11.89 3.33 -9.15
N LEU A 35 12.88 3.87 -9.85
CA LEU A 35 14.22 4.12 -9.31
C LEU A 35 14.23 5.16 -8.18
N LEU A 36 13.19 5.99 -8.06
CA LEU A 36 13.01 6.87 -6.89
C LEU A 36 13.04 6.12 -5.56
N ALA A 37 12.53 4.88 -5.55
CA ALA A 37 12.49 4.05 -4.34
C ALA A 37 13.69 3.11 -4.21
N ALA A 38 14.34 2.75 -5.33
CA ALA A 38 15.46 1.83 -5.39
C ALA A 38 16.46 2.26 -6.47
N PRO A 39 17.30 3.28 -6.20
CA PRO A 39 18.17 3.90 -7.20
C PRO A 39 19.16 2.96 -7.88
N HIS A 40 19.44 1.81 -7.28
CA HIS A 40 20.41 0.82 -7.76
C HIS A 40 19.75 -0.47 -8.30
N ALA A 41 18.41 -0.51 -8.39
CA ALA A 41 17.71 -1.69 -8.91
C ALA A 41 17.97 -1.85 -10.42
N GLY A 42 18.30 -3.07 -10.84
CA GLY A 42 18.42 -3.41 -12.25
C GLY A 42 17.06 -3.59 -12.93
N ASP A 43 17.04 -3.51 -14.25
CA ASP A 43 15.81 -3.60 -15.06
C ASP A 43 15.02 -4.89 -14.82
N ASP A 44 15.72 -6.02 -14.64
CA ASP A 44 15.07 -7.32 -14.35
C ASP A 44 14.31 -7.28 -13.01
N ALA A 45 14.88 -6.64 -11.99
CA ALA A 45 14.23 -6.49 -10.68
C ALA A 45 13.01 -5.56 -10.77
N LEU A 46 13.11 -4.48 -11.56
CA LEU A 46 12.01 -3.55 -11.79
C LEU A 46 10.86 -4.24 -12.54
N ALA A 47 11.18 -4.99 -13.61
CA ALA A 47 10.18 -5.73 -14.39
C ALA A 47 9.51 -6.83 -13.53
N ALA A 48 10.28 -7.60 -12.78
CA ALA A 48 9.73 -8.61 -11.86
C ALA A 48 8.80 -8.00 -10.80
N MET A 49 9.14 -6.82 -10.28
CA MET A 49 8.28 -6.10 -9.34
C MET A 49 6.97 -5.64 -9.98
N LEU A 50 6.99 -5.14 -11.21
CA LEU A 50 5.78 -4.76 -11.94
C LEU A 50 4.87 -5.96 -12.17
N CYS A 51 5.42 -7.11 -12.58
CA CYS A 51 4.65 -8.35 -12.69
C CYS A 51 4.05 -8.76 -11.34
N ARG A 52 4.81 -8.68 -10.25
CA ARG A 52 4.34 -9.03 -8.89
C ARG A 52 3.14 -8.19 -8.45
N VAL A 53 3.12 -6.91 -8.78
CA VAL A 53 2.00 -6.03 -8.43
C VAL A 53 0.88 -6.00 -9.48
N GLY A 54 0.97 -6.82 -10.53
CA GLY A 54 -0.03 -6.91 -11.61
C GLY A 54 -0.04 -5.67 -12.53
N LEU A 55 1.13 -5.15 -12.82
CA LEU A 55 1.39 -4.06 -13.77
C LEU A 55 2.22 -4.52 -14.99
N ASP A 56 2.20 -5.82 -15.28
CA ASP A 56 2.91 -6.43 -16.41
C ASP A 56 2.56 -5.77 -17.76
N LYS A 57 1.31 -5.33 -17.93
CA LYS A 57 0.88 -4.59 -19.13
C LYS A 57 1.59 -3.26 -19.34
N LEU A 58 2.22 -2.68 -18.32
CA LEU A 58 3.04 -1.48 -18.49
C LEU A 58 4.37 -1.77 -19.17
N LEU A 59 4.76 -3.07 -19.24
CA LEU A 59 5.99 -3.50 -19.92
C LEU A 59 5.78 -3.74 -21.42
N GLU A 60 4.55 -3.72 -21.91
CA GLU A 60 4.25 -3.77 -23.34
C GLU A 60 4.78 -2.51 -24.04
N ASP A 61 5.00 -2.59 -25.36
CA ASP A 61 5.49 -1.51 -26.21
C ASP A 61 6.87 -0.99 -25.76
N ASP A 62 6.94 0.20 -25.16
CA ASP A 62 8.17 0.87 -24.75
C ASP A 62 8.78 0.30 -23.45
N GLY A 63 8.11 -0.63 -22.78
CA GLY A 63 8.57 -1.28 -21.54
C GLY A 63 8.88 -0.26 -20.44
N LEU A 64 10.03 -0.43 -19.79
CA LEU A 64 10.50 0.48 -18.74
C LEU A 64 10.80 1.91 -19.26
N ASN A 65 10.93 2.12 -20.56
CA ASN A 65 11.16 3.44 -21.15
C ASN A 65 9.84 4.20 -21.43
N ALA A 66 8.68 3.57 -21.25
CA ALA A 66 7.39 4.22 -21.43
C ALA A 66 7.31 5.50 -20.58
N TRP A 67 6.99 6.62 -21.24
CA TRP A 67 6.82 7.90 -20.55
C TRP A 67 5.47 7.95 -19.87
N LEU A 68 5.46 8.33 -18.59
CA LEU A 68 4.27 8.43 -17.75
C LEU A 68 3.96 9.89 -17.40
N GLY A 69 2.69 10.17 -17.09
CA GLY A 69 2.25 11.49 -16.66
C GLY A 69 1.98 12.46 -17.82
N GLU A 70 2.34 13.71 -17.64
CA GLU A 70 2.09 14.75 -18.65
C GLU A 70 2.85 14.45 -19.95
N GLY A 71 2.13 14.43 -21.05
CA GLY A 71 2.69 14.09 -22.38
C GLY A 71 2.91 12.60 -22.64
N GLY A 72 2.53 11.73 -21.72
CA GLY A 72 2.70 10.28 -21.84
C GLY A 72 1.46 9.49 -21.41
N ARG A 73 1.69 8.20 -21.08
CA ARG A 73 0.64 7.29 -20.64
C ARG A 73 0.07 7.75 -19.29
N GLN A 74 -1.25 7.89 -19.25
CA GLN A 74 -1.96 8.11 -18.00
C GLN A 74 -2.27 6.77 -17.33
N LEU A 75 -2.07 6.70 -16.01
CA LEU A 75 -2.41 5.53 -15.23
C LEU A 75 -3.81 5.66 -14.63
N SER A 76 -4.56 4.56 -14.63
CA SER A 76 -5.80 4.45 -13.84
C SER A 76 -5.50 4.57 -12.35
N GLY A 77 -6.51 4.88 -11.53
CA GLY A 77 -6.35 4.94 -10.07
C GLY A 77 -5.80 3.64 -9.47
N GLY A 78 -6.22 2.48 -10.00
CA GLY A 78 -5.72 1.17 -9.59
C GLY A 78 -4.26 0.94 -9.98
N GLU A 79 -3.87 1.29 -11.21
CA GLU A 79 -2.47 1.20 -11.68
C GLU A 79 -1.56 2.11 -10.87
N LEU A 80 -2.01 3.33 -10.59
CA LEU A 80 -1.25 4.29 -9.80
C LEU A 80 -0.99 3.79 -8.37
N ARG A 81 -2.00 3.20 -7.71
CA ARG A 81 -1.85 2.60 -6.38
C ARG A 81 -0.93 1.38 -6.40
N ARG A 82 -1.04 0.51 -7.41
CA ARG A 82 -0.12 -0.62 -7.59
C ARG A 82 1.32 -0.16 -7.80
N LEU A 83 1.54 0.93 -8.56
CA LEU A 83 2.85 1.53 -8.74
C LEU A 83 3.42 2.06 -7.40
N ALA A 84 2.59 2.68 -6.56
CA ALA A 84 3.01 3.11 -5.23
C ALA A 84 3.40 1.93 -4.33
N ILE A 85 2.66 0.82 -4.37
CA ILE A 85 3.03 -0.41 -3.67
C ILE A 85 4.33 -1.00 -4.23
N ALA A 86 4.53 -1.01 -5.56
CA ALA A 86 5.78 -1.43 -6.17
C ALA A 86 6.97 -0.63 -5.65
N ARG A 87 6.86 0.69 -5.59
CA ARG A 87 7.87 1.59 -5.00
C ARG A 87 8.15 1.23 -3.54
N ALA A 88 7.10 1.04 -2.74
CA ALA A 88 7.25 0.69 -1.32
C ALA A 88 7.90 -0.69 -1.12
N LEU A 89 7.62 -1.66 -1.99
CA LEU A 89 8.26 -2.98 -1.97
C LEU A 89 9.70 -2.95 -2.45
N LEU A 90 10.02 -2.14 -3.46
CA LEU A 90 11.39 -1.93 -3.95
C LEU A 90 12.27 -1.25 -2.90
N HIS A 91 11.71 -0.35 -2.11
CA HIS A 91 12.41 0.26 -0.97
C HIS A 91 12.76 -0.75 0.12
N ASP A 92 11.99 -1.83 0.22
CA ASP A 92 12.22 -3.01 1.05
C ASP A 92 12.34 -2.76 2.57
N ALA A 93 11.69 -1.73 3.08
CA ALA A 93 11.63 -1.49 4.53
C ALA A 93 10.84 -2.59 5.27
N PRO A 94 11.18 -2.88 6.55
CA PRO A 94 10.48 -3.91 7.34
C PRO A 94 9.04 -3.54 7.72
N LEU A 95 8.72 -2.25 7.80
CA LEU A 95 7.37 -1.74 8.07
C LEU A 95 6.81 -1.04 6.83
N MET A 96 5.61 -1.42 6.41
CA MET A 96 4.86 -0.77 5.35
C MET A 96 3.63 -0.05 5.93
N LEU A 97 3.54 1.24 5.68
CA LEU A 97 2.41 2.11 6.02
C LEU A 97 1.53 2.29 4.78
N LEU A 98 0.26 1.92 4.86
CA LEU A 98 -0.72 2.07 3.79
C LEU A 98 -1.83 3.03 4.25
N ASP A 99 -1.96 4.16 3.56
CA ASP A 99 -3.01 5.14 3.86
C ASP A 99 -4.09 5.07 2.79
N GLU A 100 -5.27 4.54 3.16
CA GLU A 100 -6.44 4.35 2.30
C GLU A 100 -6.11 3.68 0.94
N PRO A 101 -5.41 2.53 0.92
CA PRO A 101 -4.88 1.95 -0.32
C PRO A 101 -5.95 1.49 -1.31
N THR A 102 -7.19 1.33 -0.88
CA THR A 102 -8.32 0.88 -1.72
C THR A 102 -9.38 1.95 -1.98
N GLU A 103 -9.16 3.18 -1.51
CA GLU A 103 -10.12 4.27 -1.72
C GLU A 103 -10.32 4.57 -3.22
N GLY A 104 -11.58 4.75 -3.63
CA GLY A 104 -11.94 5.08 -5.01
C GLY A 104 -11.79 3.93 -6.02
N LEU A 105 -11.43 2.72 -5.57
CA LEU A 105 -11.36 1.55 -6.44
C LEU A 105 -12.74 0.88 -6.55
N ASP A 106 -13.02 0.32 -7.73
CA ASP A 106 -14.14 -0.59 -7.94
C ASP A 106 -13.96 -1.91 -7.17
N ALA A 107 -15.02 -2.68 -7.00
CA ALA A 107 -15.02 -3.88 -6.16
C ALA A 107 -14.01 -4.97 -6.61
N THR A 108 -13.78 -5.08 -7.91
CA THR A 108 -12.84 -6.07 -8.46
C THR A 108 -11.40 -5.66 -8.19
N THR A 109 -11.06 -4.42 -8.51
CA THR A 109 -9.73 -3.82 -8.27
C THR A 109 -9.42 -3.77 -6.78
N GLU A 110 -10.40 -3.43 -5.93
CA GLU A 110 -10.27 -3.48 -4.46
C GLU A 110 -9.92 -4.89 -3.97
N SER A 111 -10.64 -5.92 -4.44
CA SER A 111 -10.36 -7.30 -4.05
C SER A 111 -8.94 -7.73 -4.42
N GLN A 112 -8.50 -7.44 -5.64
CA GLN A 112 -7.15 -7.71 -6.10
C GLN A 112 -6.08 -6.96 -5.29
N MET A 113 -6.36 -5.71 -4.90
CA MET A 113 -5.46 -4.92 -4.06
C MET A 113 -5.33 -5.53 -2.65
N LEU A 114 -6.44 -5.97 -2.05
CA LEU A 114 -6.43 -6.64 -0.74
C LEU A 114 -5.71 -8.00 -0.79
N GLU A 115 -5.77 -8.71 -1.90
CA GLU A 115 -4.98 -9.93 -2.10
C GLU A 115 -3.48 -9.63 -2.16
N LEU A 116 -3.08 -8.62 -2.93
CA LEU A 116 -1.68 -8.16 -2.99
C LEU A 116 -1.18 -7.74 -1.60
N ILE A 117 -1.96 -6.96 -0.85
CA ILE A 117 -1.60 -6.55 0.53
C ILE A 117 -1.45 -7.78 1.43
N SER A 118 -2.37 -8.76 1.34
CA SER A 118 -2.28 -10.01 2.11
C SER A 118 -1.02 -10.81 1.80
N ASP A 119 -0.57 -10.83 0.55
CA ASP A 119 0.68 -11.47 0.18
C ASP A 119 1.90 -10.74 0.78
N VAL A 120 1.88 -9.42 0.76
CA VAL A 120 2.93 -8.59 1.39
C VAL A 120 3.02 -8.83 2.90
N MET A 121 1.87 -8.95 3.58
CA MET A 121 1.80 -9.17 5.04
C MET A 121 2.48 -10.46 5.50
N ARG A 122 2.68 -11.45 4.62
CA ARG A 122 3.37 -12.69 4.98
C ARG A 122 4.83 -12.49 5.38
N ASN A 123 5.47 -11.44 4.86
CA ASN A 123 6.90 -11.20 5.01
C ASN A 123 7.24 -9.82 5.60
N LYS A 124 6.24 -8.97 5.84
CA LYS A 124 6.43 -7.60 6.32
C LYS A 124 5.37 -7.24 7.35
N THR A 125 5.73 -6.35 8.27
CA THR A 125 4.75 -5.69 9.12
C THR A 125 4.01 -4.65 8.29
N VAL A 126 2.68 -4.71 8.27
CA VAL A 126 1.83 -3.78 7.54
C VAL A 126 0.91 -3.06 8.52
N LEU A 127 0.95 -1.73 8.52
CA LEU A 127 -0.02 -0.88 9.18
C LEU A 127 -0.88 -0.20 8.12
N MET A 128 -2.16 -0.55 8.08
CA MET A 128 -3.12 0.01 7.13
C MET A 128 -4.12 0.92 7.84
N VAL A 129 -4.22 2.15 7.38
CA VAL A 129 -5.27 3.09 7.78
C VAL A 129 -6.38 3.02 6.74
N THR A 130 -7.61 2.77 7.17
CA THR A 130 -8.77 2.71 6.26
C THR A 130 -10.09 2.93 7.01
N HIS A 131 -11.07 3.48 6.32
CA HIS A 131 -12.47 3.51 6.77
C HIS A 131 -13.31 2.37 6.17
N ARG A 132 -12.71 1.54 5.30
CA ARG A 132 -13.36 0.41 4.64
C ARG A 132 -13.16 -0.87 5.45
N LEU A 133 -14.24 -1.61 5.70
CA LEU A 133 -14.20 -2.83 6.51
C LEU A 133 -13.93 -4.10 5.71
N ARG A 134 -13.86 -4.00 4.37
CA ARG A 134 -13.56 -5.13 3.50
C ARG A 134 -12.12 -5.57 3.70
N GLY A 135 -11.91 -6.89 3.86
CA GLY A 135 -10.57 -7.46 3.99
C GLY A 135 -9.94 -7.35 5.38
N LEU A 136 -10.54 -6.63 6.33
CA LEU A 136 -9.97 -6.47 7.68
C LEU A 136 -9.85 -7.79 8.45
N SER A 137 -10.63 -8.82 8.10
CA SER A 137 -10.51 -10.16 8.71
C SER A 137 -9.16 -10.85 8.44
N ARG A 138 -8.36 -10.32 7.51
CA ARG A 138 -7.03 -10.83 7.16
C ARG A 138 -5.91 -10.27 8.05
N PHE A 139 -6.20 -9.23 8.84
CA PHE A 139 -5.24 -8.58 9.72
C PHE A 139 -5.24 -9.24 11.10
N ASP A 140 -4.04 -9.36 11.69
CA ASP A 140 -3.86 -9.93 13.03
C ASP A 140 -4.51 -9.07 14.10
N GLN A 141 -4.48 -7.75 13.92
CA GLN A 141 -5.01 -6.78 14.86
C GLN A 141 -5.75 -5.64 14.13
N ILE A 142 -6.87 -5.25 14.67
CA ILE A 142 -7.66 -4.10 14.25
C ILE A 142 -7.74 -3.13 15.41
N ILE A 143 -7.50 -1.85 15.13
CA ILE A 143 -7.58 -0.76 16.09
C ILE A 143 -8.68 0.19 15.60
N VAL A 144 -9.70 0.39 16.41
CA VAL A 144 -10.79 1.35 16.14
C VAL A 144 -10.49 2.64 16.88
N MET A 145 -10.43 3.73 16.14
CA MET A 145 -10.16 5.06 16.67
C MET A 145 -11.38 5.97 16.55
N ASP A 146 -11.62 6.78 17.56
CA ASP A 146 -12.62 7.85 17.56
C ASP A 146 -12.06 9.06 18.32
N ASN A 147 -12.19 10.26 17.74
CA ASN A 147 -11.68 11.52 18.31
C ASN A 147 -10.22 11.45 18.79
N GLY A 148 -9.36 10.77 18.03
CA GLY A 148 -7.94 10.63 18.35
C GLY A 148 -7.62 9.62 19.46
N GLN A 149 -8.62 8.86 19.94
CA GLN A 149 -8.45 7.85 20.97
C GLN A 149 -8.73 6.44 20.44
N ILE A 150 -8.01 5.47 20.95
CA ILE A 150 -8.29 4.05 20.70
C ILE A 150 -9.48 3.65 21.56
N ILE A 151 -10.59 3.28 20.92
CA ILE A 151 -11.82 2.88 21.61
C ILE A 151 -12.01 1.36 21.65
N GLU A 152 -11.49 0.65 20.65
CA GLU A 152 -11.49 -0.81 20.60
C GLU A 152 -10.22 -1.31 19.92
N GLN A 153 -9.75 -2.48 20.36
CA GLN A 153 -8.68 -3.21 19.68
C GLN A 153 -8.85 -4.71 19.85
N GLY A 154 -8.44 -5.47 18.85
CA GLY A 154 -8.50 -6.94 18.83
C GLY A 154 -8.46 -7.51 17.42
N ASN A 155 -8.60 -8.81 17.29
CA ASN A 155 -8.80 -9.43 15.98
C ASN A 155 -10.26 -9.29 15.51
N HIS A 156 -10.51 -9.62 14.26
CA HIS A 156 -11.83 -9.50 13.65
C HIS A 156 -12.94 -10.25 14.41
N ALA A 157 -12.68 -11.48 14.83
CA ALA A 157 -13.65 -12.33 15.51
C ALA A 157 -13.99 -11.78 16.89
N ASP A 158 -12.99 -11.37 17.67
CA ASP A 158 -13.17 -10.81 19.01
C ASP A 158 -13.98 -9.50 18.96
N LEU A 159 -13.68 -8.62 18.03
CA LEU A 159 -14.40 -7.35 17.88
C LEU A 159 -15.85 -7.54 17.45
N LEU A 160 -16.13 -8.54 16.61
CA LEU A 160 -17.51 -8.89 16.28
C LEU A 160 -18.26 -9.46 17.47
N ALA A 161 -17.63 -10.34 18.26
CA ALA A 161 -18.25 -10.94 19.45
C ALA A 161 -18.58 -9.91 20.54
N ARG A 162 -17.79 -8.84 20.67
CA ARG A 162 -18.02 -7.74 21.61
C ARG A 162 -19.22 -6.87 21.24
N GLN A 163 -19.70 -6.93 20.00
CA GLN A 163 -20.84 -6.12 19.49
C GLN A 163 -20.69 -4.61 19.71
N GLY A 164 -19.46 -4.11 19.76
CA GLY A 164 -19.11 -2.72 19.99
C GLY A 164 -19.19 -1.84 18.72
N ARG A 165 -18.34 -0.82 18.68
CA ARG A 165 -18.32 0.15 17.57
C ARG A 165 -17.92 -0.50 16.23
N TYR A 166 -16.95 -1.41 16.25
CA TYR A 166 -16.55 -2.18 15.08
C TYR A 166 -17.70 -2.98 14.48
N TYR A 167 -18.47 -3.69 15.34
CA TYR A 167 -19.65 -4.44 14.93
C TYR A 167 -20.70 -3.51 14.31
N GLN A 168 -20.98 -2.36 14.93
CA GLN A 168 -21.93 -1.38 14.43
C GLN A 168 -21.54 -0.84 13.05
N PHE A 169 -20.24 -0.58 12.81
CA PHE A 169 -19.74 -0.18 11.49
C PHE A 169 -20.00 -1.26 10.44
N LYS A 170 -19.79 -2.54 10.80
CA LYS A 170 -20.00 -3.67 9.89
C LYS A 170 -21.47 -3.90 9.51
N GLN A 171 -22.40 -3.58 10.38
CA GLN A 171 -23.85 -3.72 10.12
C GLN A 171 -24.41 -2.64 9.20
N ARG A 172 -23.68 -1.53 9.00
CA ARG A 172 -24.12 -0.40 8.17
C ARG A 172 -23.68 -0.48 6.71
N LEU A 173 -22.93 -1.52 6.34
CA LEU A 173 -22.43 -1.82 5.00
C LEU A 173 -23.22 -2.95 4.35
#